data_4f11429f2ff1d9c1a4a027cdcdaf688f
#
_entry.id   4f11429f2ff1d9c1a4a027cdcdaf688f
#
_cell.length_a   1.000
_cell.length_b   1.000
_cell.length_c   1.000
_cell.angle_alpha   90.00
_cell.angle_beta   90.00
_cell.angle_gamma   90.00
#
_symmetry.space_group_name_H-M   'P 1'
#
loop_
_entity.id
_entity.type
_entity.pdbx_description
1 polymer ?
#
loop_
_entity_poly.entity_id
_entity_poly.type
_entity_poly.pdbx_seq_one_letter_code
_entity_poly.pdbx_strand_id
1 'polypeptide(L)'
;MDFIYDESLTRTEALAAYRKEWQPAPRVEVVDLAHARNRVLAEDLTVKYNLPVVRSSRMDGVAVRSADFANGMPDTSAWVYGVDFARADTGDDFADIFDAVIAVEDVTFDEQGLPTFDPKVLENVKPGLDVNPAGTLAKAGTLIAPAHTRLTPEVVAAAAVGGYAQVKVFARPRVAFVPTGSELVPWGSFPKRGQNLEANSLLVSGMVEEWGGEAICYPFVTDNQADLEAALDRALEAADIIIINAGSSKGSEDYNSQMLQARSTYFKHGVRCVPGRPVGMAVIDGKPVVNVPGPVGAAWLCMDWLIRGLVAQWWDTPVVRYPRVKATLAFDVKMPKPMERLFRLRLTDDGKGGFVAHEIPRSCGVPQTIAGTDAIYTLPLEESCMPEGTEIEVELLRPLEVIRAGWEK
;
A
#
# COMPACT_ATOMS: atom_id res chain seq x y z
N MET A 1 26.83 -26.66 -19.47
CA MET A 1 25.39 -26.50 -19.80
C MET A 1 25.27 -25.21 -20.61
N ASP A 2 24.69 -25.28 -21.80
CA ASP A 2 24.51 -24.03 -22.56
C ASP A 2 23.55 -23.11 -21.82
N PHE A 3 23.93 -21.88 -21.64
CA PHE A 3 23.17 -20.85 -20.98
C PHE A 3 21.91 -20.52 -21.81
N ILE A 4 20.73 -20.81 -21.26
CA ILE A 4 19.46 -20.59 -21.95
C ILE A 4 18.92 -19.19 -21.60
N TYR A 5 19.12 -18.26 -22.54
CA TYR A 5 18.46 -16.98 -22.52
C TYR A 5 17.16 -17.07 -23.32
N ASP A 6 16.03 -16.97 -22.63
CA ASP A 6 14.72 -17.21 -23.22
C ASP A 6 13.82 -15.98 -23.10
N GLU A 7 13.49 -15.36 -24.22
CA GLU A 7 12.59 -14.21 -24.35
C GLU A 7 11.18 -14.61 -24.82
N SER A 8 10.76 -15.85 -24.59
CA SER A 8 9.46 -16.31 -25.06
C SER A 8 8.29 -15.67 -24.29
N LEU A 9 8.50 -15.27 -23.03
CA LEU A 9 7.45 -14.76 -22.15
C LEU A 9 7.47 -13.24 -22.02
N THR A 10 6.29 -12.65 -21.97
CA THR A 10 6.08 -11.27 -21.49
C THR A 10 6.34 -11.19 -19.99
N ARG A 11 6.42 -9.98 -19.44
CA ARG A 11 6.56 -9.76 -17.98
C ARG A 11 5.43 -10.41 -17.19
N THR A 12 4.20 -10.24 -17.68
CA THR A 12 3.00 -10.76 -17.01
C THR A 12 3.00 -12.29 -17.00
N GLU A 13 3.31 -12.94 -18.12
CA GLU A 13 3.41 -14.39 -18.22
C GLU A 13 4.56 -14.93 -17.35
N ALA A 14 5.72 -14.28 -17.37
CA ALA A 14 6.88 -14.67 -16.58
C ALA A 14 6.60 -14.56 -15.07
N LEU A 15 5.99 -13.48 -14.63
CA LEU A 15 5.59 -13.32 -13.22
C LEU A 15 4.54 -14.35 -12.82
N ALA A 16 3.54 -14.59 -13.67
CA ALA A 16 2.49 -15.57 -13.39
C ALA A 16 3.04 -17.00 -13.28
N ALA A 17 4.00 -17.38 -14.16
CA ALA A 17 4.69 -18.65 -14.08
C ALA A 17 5.54 -18.75 -12.81
N TYR A 18 6.33 -17.73 -12.52
CA TYR A 18 7.22 -17.70 -11.36
C TYR A 18 6.45 -17.80 -10.03
N ARG A 19 5.33 -17.07 -9.91
CA ARG A 19 4.47 -17.11 -8.72
C ARG A 19 3.89 -18.48 -8.41
N LYS A 20 3.73 -19.36 -9.40
CA LYS A 20 3.26 -20.74 -9.19
C LYS A 20 4.31 -21.63 -8.52
N GLU A 21 5.57 -21.29 -8.72
CA GLU A 21 6.70 -22.07 -8.21
C GLU A 21 7.05 -21.70 -6.75
N TRP A 22 6.45 -20.63 -6.22
CA TRP A 22 6.68 -20.18 -4.85
C TRP A 22 5.38 -20.13 -4.05
N GLN A 23 5.37 -20.84 -2.94
CA GLN A 23 4.25 -20.84 -1.99
C GLN A 23 4.70 -20.20 -0.68
N PRO A 24 4.47 -18.88 -0.48
CA PRO A 24 4.85 -18.22 0.75
C PRO A 24 4.07 -18.76 1.94
N ALA A 25 4.75 -18.88 3.09
CA ALA A 25 4.15 -19.26 4.37
C ALA A 25 4.48 -18.19 5.42
N PRO A 26 3.82 -17.01 5.36
CA PRO A 26 4.13 -15.92 6.27
C PRO A 26 3.81 -16.31 7.71
N ARG A 27 4.72 -16.00 8.62
CA ARG A 27 4.48 -16.15 10.06
C ARG A 27 3.43 -15.14 10.50
N VAL A 28 2.64 -15.51 11.51
CA VAL A 28 1.69 -14.63 12.17
C VAL A 28 2.32 -14.10 13.45
N GLU A 29 2.17 -12.81 13.68
CA GLU A 29 2.62 -12.15 14.90
C GLU A 29 1.53 -11.24 15.48
N VAL A 30 1.60 -11.01 16.77
CA VAL A 30 0.69 -10.10 17.48
C VAL A 30 1.41 -8.76 17.65
N VAL A 31 0.77 -7.69 17.24
CA VAL A 31 1.32 -6.33 17.34
C VAL A 31 0.34 -5.41 18.06
N ASP A 32 0.88 -4.46 18.81
CA ASP A 32 0.06 -3.40 19.40
C ASP A 32 -0.59 -2.57 18.30
N LEU A 33 -1.84 -2.21 18.50
CA LEU A 33 -2.64 -1.49 17.51
C LEU A 33 -1.99 -0.16 17.11
N ALA A 34 -1.31 0.51 18.05
CA ALA A 34 -0.56 1.75 17.79
C ALA A 34 0.58 1.57 16.75
N HIS A 35 1.10 0.34 16.58
CA HIS A 35 2.16 0.00 15.64
C HIS A 35 1.68 -0.84 14.45
N ALA A 36 0.36 -1.03 14.33
CA ALA A 36 -0.23 -1.91 13.32
C ALA A 36 -0.39 -1.28 11.92
N ARG A 37 -0.19 0.03 11.79
CA ARG A 37 -0.31 0.72 10.50
C ARG A 37 0.57 0.09 9.41
N ASN A 38 0.02 -0.08 8.21
CA ASN A 38 0.65 -0.72 7.05
C ASN A 38 0.97 -2.22 7.22
N ARG A 39 0.50 -2.85 8.32
CA ARG A 39 0.52 -4.31 8.44
C ARG A 39 -0.67 -4.92 7.71
N VAL A 40 -0.64 -6.22 7.49
CA VAL A 40 -1.72 -6.97 6.84
C VAL A 40 -2.32 -7.95 7.84
N LEU A 41 -3.63 -7.90 8.01
CA LEU A 41 -4.37 -8.76 8.94
C LEU A 41 -4.22 -10.24 8.60
N ALA A 42 -3.97 -11.07 9.62
CA ALA A 42 -3.92 -12.52 9.49
C ALA A 42 -5.26 -13.20 9.79
N GLU A 43 -6.23 -12.48 10.35
CA GLU A 43 -7.57 -12.97 10.66
C GLU A 43 -8.59 -11.84 10.50
N ASP A 44 -9.88 -12.21 10.41
CA ASP A 44 -10.98 -11.25 10.39
C ASP A 44 -11.05 -10.47 11.71
N LEU A 45 -11.27 -9.17 11.63
CA LEU A 45 -11.60 -8.33 12.79
C LEU A 45 -13.10 -8.13 12.85
N THR A 46 -13.68 -8.41 14.02
CA THR A 46 -15.10 -8.19 14.30
C THR A 46 -15.27 -7.34 15.56
N VAL A 47 -16.34 -6.59 15.64
CA VAL A 47 -16.67 -5.80 16.85
C VAL A 47 -16.85 -6.75 18.04
N LYS A 48 -16.14 -6.50 19.16
CA LYS A 48 -16.13 -7.40 20.33
C LYS A 48 -17.36 -7.27 21.22
N TYR A 49 -18.05 -6.14 21.16
CA TYR A 49 -19.22 -5.82 21.99
C TYR A 49 -20.20 -4.93 21.21
N ASN A 50 -21.42 -4.81 21.69
CA ASN A 50 -22.39 -3.90 21.09
C ASN A 50 -21.92 -2.44 21.21
N LEU A 51 -22.17 -1.64 20.18
CA LEU A 51 -21.92 -0.19 20.18
C LEU A 51 -23.24 0.56 19.92
N PRO A 52 -23.65 1.46 20.78
CA PRO A 52 -23.16 1.62 22.15
C PRO A 52 -23.38 0.36 23.00
N VAL A 53 -22.60 0.18 24.07
CA VAL A 53 -22.70 -1.01 24.97
C VAL A 53 -24.04 -1.05 25.69
N VAL A 54 -24.50 0.09 26.14
CA VAL A 54 -25.82 0.38 26.68
C VAL A 54 -26.49 1.41 25.79
N ARG A 55 -27.76 1.72 26.02
CA ARG A 55 -28.39 2.84 25.32
C ARG A 55 -27.65 4.14 25.59
N SER A 56 -27.66 5.09 24.68
CA SER A 56 -26.99 6.38 24.83
C SER A 56 -27.78 7.51 24.20
N SER A 57 -27.49 8.73 24.63
CA SER A 57 -28.07 9.92 24.03
C SER A 57 -27.55 10.15 22.61
N ARG A 58 -28.43 10.60 21.69
CA ARG A 58 -28.08 11.05 20.35
C ARG A 58 -27.70 12.54 20.30
N MET A 59 -28.16 13.29 21.28
CA MET A 59 -28.05 14.75 21.36
C MET A 59 -27.55 15.16 22.73
N ASP A 60 -26.93 16.34 22.81
CA ASP A 60 -26.77 17.03 24.09
C ASP A 60 -28.15 17.54 24.53
N GLY A 61 -28.53 17.23 25.75
CA GLY A 61 -29.89 17.56 26.18
C GLY A 61 -30.24 17.12 27.58
N VAL A 62 -31.54 16.93 27.78
CA VAL A 62 -32.14 16.52 29.05
C VAL A 62 -32.85 15.20 28.88
N ALA A 63 -32.42 14.17 29.61
CA ALA A 63 -33.10 12.91 29.73
C ALA A 63 -34.33 13.05 30.62
N VAL A 64 -35.48 12.55 30.14
CA VAL A 64 -36.78 12.66 30.79
C VAL A 64 -37.56 11.35 30.64
N ARG A 65 -38.63 11.20 31.44
CA ARG A 65 -39.68 10.20 31.17
C ARG A 65 -40.67 10.78 30.17
N SER A 66 -40.79 10.18 29.00
CA SER A 66 -41.79 10.62 28.00
C SER A 66 -43.22 10.62 28.54
N ALA A 67 -43.52 9.77 29.49
CA ALA A 67 -44.84 9.67 30.16
C ALA A 67 -45.21 10.97 30.90
N ASP A 68 -44.25 11.75 31.37
CA ASP A 68 -44.53 13.00 32.08
C ASP A 68 -45.12 14.08 31.14
N PHE A 69 -44.98 13.90 29.84
CA PHE A 69 -45.51 14.77 28.80
C PHE A 69 -46.85 14.31 28.20
N ALA A 70 -47.40 13.15 28.68
CA ALA A 70 -48.59 12.55 28.07
C ALA A 70 -49.85 13.42 28.22
N ASN A 71 -49.92 14.25 29.25
CA ASN A 71 -51.07 15.14 29.53
C ASN A 71 -50.77 16.61 29.18
N GLY A 72 -49.77 16.89 28.40
CA GLY A 72 -49.29 18.23 28.05
C GLY A 72 -47.94 18.59 28.71
N MET A 73 -47.56 19.85 28.67
CA MET A 73 -46.30 20.29 29.25
C MET A 73 -46.29 20.07 30.77
N PRO A 74 -45.28 19.37 31.32
CA PRO A 74 -45.20 19.13 32.75
C PRO A 74 -44.84 20.41 33.53
N ASP A 75 -45.35 20.54 34.77
CA ASP A 75 -44.86 21.48 35.70
C ASP A 75 -43.54 20.99 36.32
N THR A 76 -42.43 21.63 35.95
CA THR A 76 -41.09 21.25 36.39
C THR A 76 -40.61 21.92 37.66
N SER A 77 -41.43 22.80 38.26
CA SER A 77 -41.06 23.59 39.44
C SER A 77 -40.65 22.78 40.68
N ALA A 78 -41.10 21.53 40.76
CA ALA A 78 -40.76 20.61 41.85
C ALA A 78 -39.86 19.42 41.38
N TRP A 79 -39.32 19.46 40.18
CA TRP A 79 -38.48 18.42 39.65
C TRP A 79 -37.14 18.30 40.36
N VAL A 80 -36.65 17.07 40.53
CA VAL A 80 -35.41 16.75 41.22
C VAL A 80 -34.43 16.15 40.21
N TYR A 81 -33.24 16.73 40.13
CA TYR A 81 -32.18 16.20 39.28
C TYR A 81 -31.82 14.74 39.65
N GLY A 82 -31.70 13.86 38.67
CA GLY A 82 -31.44 12.43 38.85
C GLY A 82 -32.69 11.60 39.19
N VAL A 83 -33.84 12.23 39.45
CA VAL A 83 -35.12 11.56 39.72
C VAL A 83 -36.14 11.85 38.62
N ASP A 84 -36.32 13.10 38.26
CA ASP A 84 -37.33 13.53 37.28
C ASP A 84 -36.68 13.91 35.95
N PHE A 85 -35.45 14.36 35.97
CA PHE A 85 -34.63 14.65 34.79
C PHE A 85 -33.15 14.43 35.09
N ALA A 86 -32.34 14.30 34.00
CA ALA A 86 -30.89 14.30 34.10
C ALA A 86 -30.29 14.97 32.84
N ARG A 87 -29.06 15.45 32.96
CA ARG A 87 -28.29 15.86 31.80
C ARG A 87 -27.92 14.61 31.00
N ALA A 88 -27.96 14.70 29.68
CA ALA A 88 -27.53 13.69 28.75
C ALA A 88 -26.67 14.35 27.67
N ASP A 89 -25.36 14.08 27.66
CA ASP A 89 -24.46 14.53 26.61
C ASP A 89 -24.41 13.50 25.49
N THR A 90 -24.12 13.92 24.27
CA THR A 90 -24.09 13.05 23.11
C THR A 90 -23.16 11.86 23.29
N GLY A 91 -23.68 10.66 23.18
CA GLY A 91 -22.96 9.40 23.35
C GLY A 91 -22.96 8.88 24.79
N ASP A 92 -23.35 9.66 25.78
CA ASP A 92 -23.40 9.25 27.19
C ASP A 92 -24.61 8.39 27.49
N ASP A 93 -24.45 7.49 28.48
CA ASP A 93 -25.53 6.74 29.09
C ASP A 93 -26.29 7.61 30.09
N PHE A 94 -27.51 7.27 30.38
CA PHE A 94 -28.36 7.90 31.37
C PHE A 94 -29.24 6.85 32.07
N ALA A 95 -29.75 7.22 33.24
CA ALA A 95 -30.49 6.28 34.10
C ALA A 95 -31.69 5.65 33.39
N ASP A 96 -31.92 4.34 33.67
CA ASP A 96 -32.95 3.53 33.02
C ASP A 96 -34.39 4.02 33.23
N ILE A 97 -34.63 4.87 34.24
CA ILE A 97 -35.92 5.49 34.48
C ILE A 97 -36.32 6.51 33.39
N PHE A 98 -35.38 7.05 32.66
CA PHE A 98 -35.64 7.99 31.56
C PHE A 98 -35.67 7.22 30.24
N ASP A 99 -36.55 7.58 29.33
CA ASP A 99 -36.74 6.91 28.03
C ASP A 99 -36.71 7.82 26.82
N ALA A 100 -36.48 9.12 27.02
CA ALA A 100 -36.37 10.11 25.98
C ALA A 100 -35.29 11.17 26.33
N VAL A 101 -34.70 11.78 25.33
CA VAL A 101 -33.83 12.94 25.49
C VAL A 101 -34.40 14.10 24.69
N ILE A 102 -34.54 15.27 25.32
CA ILE A 102 -34.94 16.52 24.68
C ILE A 102 -33.66 17.31 24.42
N ALA A 103 -33.44 17.71 23.18
CA ALA A 103 -32.25 18.46 22.77
C ALA A 103 -32.08 19.76 23.56
N VAL A 104 -30.86 20.12 23.90
CA VAL A 104 -30.56 21.28 24.73
C VAL A 104 -31.07 22.59 24.10
N GLU A 105 -31.20 22.64 22.78
CA GLU A 105 -31.76 23.79 22.03
C GLU A 105 -33.22 24.07 22.36
N ASP A 106 -33.93 23.04 22.85
CA ASP A 106 -35.36 23.09 23.20
C ASP A 106 -35.59 23.17 24.71
N VAL A 107 -34.52 23.44 25.48
CA VAL A 107 -34.58 23.51 26.93
C VAL A 107 -33.98 24.86 27.40
N THR A 108 -34.64 25.50 28.34
CA THR A 108 -34.08 26.61 29.10
C THR A 108 -34.03 26.24 30.58
N PHE A 109 -33.02 26.69 31.29
CA PHE A 109 -32.85 26.43 32.71
C PHE A 109 -33.05 27.70 33.52
N ASP A 110 -33.76 27.62 34.63
CA ASP A 110 -33.87 28.73 35.58
C ASP A 110 -32.59 28.88 36.46
N GLU A 111 -32.61 29.83 37.42
CA GLU A 111 -31.48 30.05 38.31
C GLU A 111 -31.22 28.87 39.27
N GLN A 112 -32.19 28.01 39.49
CA GLN A 112 -32.09 26.79 40.27
C GLN A 112 -31.64 25.59 39.46
N GLY A 113 -31.51 25.74 38.12
CA GLY A 113 -31.15 24.67 37.20
C GLY A 113 -32.30 23.75 36.81
N LEU A 114 -33.54 24.16 37.03
CA LEU A 114 -34.72 23.40 36.63
C LEU A 114 -35.02 23.64 35.14
N PRO A 115 -35.35 22.60 34.38
CA PRO A 115 -35.59 22.72 32.94
C PRO A 115 -37.01 23.22 32.67
N THR A 116 -37.11 24.09 31.67
CA THR A 116 -38.35 24.49 30.98
C THR A 116 -38.21 24.15 29.51
N PHE A 117 -39.20 23.45 28.95
CA PHE A 117 -39.15 22.93 27.57
C PHE A 117 -39.93 23.84 26.62
N ASP A 118 -39.43 23.97 25.38
CA ASP A 118 -40.16 24.60 24.29
C ASP A 118 -41.47 23.83 24.04
N PRO A 119 -42.65 24.51 23.91
CA PRO A 119 -43.91 23.82 23.63
C PRO A 119 -43.93 22.87 22.43
N LYS A 120 -43.07 23.11 21.42
CA LYS A 120 -42.95 22.27 20.23
C LYS A 120 -42.50 20.84 20.55
N VAL A 121 -41.83 20.60 21.70
CA VAL A 121 -41.37 19.25 22.08
C VAL A 121 -42.52 18.27 22.27
N LEU A 122 -43.73 18.75 22.65
CA LEU A 122 -44.92 17.93 22.79
C LEU A 122 -45.32 17.17 21.52
N GLU A 123 -44.97 17.69 20.35
CA GLU A 123 -45.29 17.02 19.07
C GLU A 123 -44.46 15.75 18.87
N ASN A 124 -43.30 15.63 19.49
CA ASN A 124 -42.30 14.61 19.20
C ASN A 124 -41.91 13.76 20.38
N VAL A 125 -42.20 14.21 21.65
CA VAL A 125 -41.82 13.46 22.85
C VAL A 125 -42.54 12.12 22.88
N LYS A 126 -41.74 11.06 22.89
CA LYS A 126 -42.19 9.66 22.98
C LYS A 126 -41.05 8.77 23.47
N PRO A 127 -41.32 7.55 23.88
CA PRO A 127 -40.27 6.59 24.24
C PRO A 127 -39.28 6.43 23.07
N GLY A 128 -37.97 6.58 23.36
CA GLY A 128 -36.90 6.45 22.40
C GLY A 128 -36.56 7.72 21.61
N LEU A 129 -37.20 8.88 21.87
CA LEU A 129 -36.80 10.16 21.27
C LEU A 129 -35.33 10.41 21.58
N ASP A 130 -34.52 10.62 20.55
CA ASP A 130 -33.09 10.89 20.59
C ASP A 130 -32.25 9.94 21.49
N VAL A 131 -32.71 8.69 21.57
CA VAL A 131 -32.00 7.59 22.24
C VAL A 131 -31.48 6.60 21.21
N ASN A 132 -30.21 6.26 21.28
CA ASN A 132 -29.59 5.13 20.57
C ASN A 132 -29.77 3.86 21.45
N PRO A 133 -30.52 2.86 21.02
CA PRO A 133 -30.52 1.56 21.72
C PRO A 133 -29.13 0.91 21.69
N ALA A 134 -28.84 0.06 22.65
CA ALA A 134 -27.61 -0.73 22.65
C ALA A 134 -27.44 -1.50 21.31
N GLY A 135 -26.24 -1.44 20.72
CA GLY A 135 -25.94 -2.12 19.48
C GLY A 135 -26.50 -1.45 18.20
N THR A 136 -27.05 -0.25 18.30
CA THR A 136 -27.60 0.45 17.12
C THR A 136 -26.51 0.84 16.12
N LEU A 137 -25.32 1.20 16.58
CA LEU A 137 -24.18 1.58 15.71
C LEU A 137 -23.47 0.36 15.17
N ALA A 138 -23.24 -0.64 16.01
CA ALA A 138 -22.71 -1.95 15.59
C ALA A 138 -23.05 -3.02 16.64
N LYS A 139 -23.36 -4.22 16.18
CA LYS A 139 -23.56 -5.40 17.05
C LYS A 139 -22.24 -6.14 17.23
N ALA A 140 -22.06 -6.79 18.37
CA ALA A 140 -20.98 -7.75 18.58
C ALA A 140 -20.94 -8.78 17.43
N GLY A 141 -19.75 -9.08 16.90
CA GLY A 141 -19.56 -9.95 15.75
C GLY A 141 -19.70 -9.27 14.38
N THR A 142 -20.08 -7.99 14.30
CA THR A 142 -20.08 -7.25 13.02
C THR A 142 -18.66 -7.17 12.48
N LEU A 143 -18.45 -7.52 11.21
CA LEU A 143 -17.15 -7.46 10.54
C LEU A 143 -16.66 -6.01 10.44
N ILE A 144 -15.45 -5.76 10.93
CA ILE A 144 -14.72 -4.50 10.75
C ILE A 144 -13.87 -4.56 9.48
N ALA A 145 -13.05 -5.61 9.36
CA ALA A 145 -12.19 -5.84 8.22
C ALA A 145 -11.88 -7.34 8.08
N PRO A 146 -11.90 -7.90 6.85
CA PRO A 146 -11.51 -9.30 6.64
C PRO A 146 -10.00 -9.49 6.76
N ALA A 147 -9.58 -10.74 6.94
CA ALA A 147 -8.18 -11.16 6.79
C ALA A 147 -7.60 -10.64 5.46
N HIS A 148 -6.29 -10.53 5.37
CA HIS A 148 -5.55 -9.95 4.23
C HIS A 148 -5.83 -8.46 3.94
N THR A 149 -6.56 -7.76 4.82
CA THR A 149 -6.73 -6.31 4.74
C THR A 149 -5.47 -5.60 5.23
N ARG A 150 -4.97 -4.63 4.45
CA ARG A 150 -3.92 -3.71 4.91
C ARG A 150 -4.51 -2.71 5.91
N LEU A 151 -3.88 -2.58 7.06
CA LEU A 151 -4.31 -1.69 8.14
C LEU A 151 -3.97 -0.22 7.80
N THR A 152 -4.97 0.48 7.25
CA THR A 152 -4.93 1.94 7.10
C THR A 152 -5.22 2.63 8.44
N PRO A 153 -4.96 3.94 8.59
CA PRO A 153 -5.33 4.68 9.81
C PRO A 153 -6.80 4.49 10.21
N GLU A 154 -7.70 4.46 9.22
CA GLU A 154 -9.14 4.29 9.44
C GLU A 154 -9.48 2.90 9.98
N VAL A 155 -8.87 1.85 9.43
CA VAL A 155 -9.06 0.46 9.90
C VAL A 155 -8.48 0.29 11.31
N VAL A 156 -7.33 0.92 11.60
CA VAL A 156 -6.74 0.93 12.95
C VAL A 156 -7.68 1.61 13.95
N ALA A 157 -8.25 2.76 13.60
CA ALA A 157 -9.20 3.46 14.45
C ALA A 157 -10.49 2.65 14.66
N ALA A 158 -11.03 2.05 13.60
CA ALA A 158 -12.19 1.16 13.68
C ALA A 158 -11.93 -0.07 14.56
N ALA A 159 -10.73 -0.66 14.47
CA ALA A 159 -10.33 -1.76 15.35
C ALA A 159 -10.28 -1.34 16.82
N ALA A 160 -9.76 -0.14 17.13
CA ALA A 160 -9.75 0.40 18.50
C ALA A 160 -11.17 0.56 19.04
N VAL A 161 -12.08 1.17 18.27
CA VAL A 161 -13.50 1.31 18.64
C VAL A 161 -14.16 -0.07 18.77
N GLY A 162 -13.78 -1.04 17.95
CA GLY A 162 -14.24 -2.43 18.03
C GLY A 162 -13.68 -3.24 19.20
N GLY A 163 -12.80 -2.65 20.04
CA GLY A 163 -12.30 -3.23 21.29
C GLY A 163 -10.96 -3.94 21.20
N TYR A 164 -10.12 -3.60 20.22
CA TYR A 164 -8.79 -4.18 20.07
C TYR A 164 -7.69 -3.26 20.62
N ALA A 165 -6.81 -3.82 21.45
CA ALA A 165 -5.54 -3.21 21.82
C ALA A 165 -4.38 -3.77 20.97
N GLN A 166 -4.53 -5.02 20.52
CA GLN A 166 -3.58 -5.77 19.72
C GLN A 166 -4.31 -6.49 18.60
N VAL A 167 -3.61 -6.74 17.49
CA VAL A 167 -4.13 -7.46 16.32
C VAL A 167 -3.12 -8.50 15.85
N LYS A 168 -3.62 -9.59 15.26
CA LYS A 168 -2.80 -10.58 14.56
C LYS A 168 -2.58 -10.14 13.12
N VAL A 169 -1.32 -10.09 12.73
CA VAL A 169 -0.89 -9.68 11.40
C VAL A 169 0.12 -10.66 10.84
N PHE A 170 0.21 -10.73 9.53
CA PHE A 170 1.32 -11.43 8.89
C PHE A 170 2.64 -10.68 9.15
N ALA A 171 3.72 -11.41 9.40
CA ALA A 171 5.06 -10.86 9.47
C ALA A 171 5.42 -10.18 8.14
N ARG A 172 6.24 -9.13 8.22
CA ARG A 172 6.75 -8.46 7.01
C ARG A 172 7.66 -9.43 6.25
N PRO A 173 7.60 -9.48 4.90
CA PRO A 173 8.58 -10.20 4.12
C PRO A 173 9.94 -9.53 4.29
N ARG A 174 10.96 -10.32 4.59
CA ARG A 174 12.34 -9.85 4.60
C ARG A 174 12.91 -10.02 3.20
N VAL A 175 13.38 -8.93 2.61
CA VAL A 175 13.89 -8.87 1.25
C VAL A 175 15.38 -8.56 1.30
N ALA A 176 16.21 -9.54 0.99
CA ALA A 176 17.65 -9.37 0.90
C ALA A 176 18.02 -8.73 -0.45
N PHE A 177 18.93 -7.77 -0.43
CA PHE A 177 19.52 -7.18 -1.62
C PHE A 177 21.04 -7.33 -1.59
N VAL A 178 21.57 -8.01 -2.59
CA VAL A 178 23.01 -8.28 -2.75
C VAL A 178 23.49 -7.58 -4.01
N PRO A 179 24.09 -6.40 -3.93
CA PRO A 179 24.70 -5.74 -5.08
C PRO A 179 26.00 -6.47 -5.46
N THR A 180 26.22 -6.66 -6.77
CA THR A 180 27.44 -7.30 -7.29
C THR A 180 28.10 -6.43 -8.36
N GLY A 181 29.43 -6.44 -8.39
CA GLY A 181 30.23 -5.69 -9.36
C GLY A 181 31.54 -5.20 -8.76
N SER A 182 32.64 -5.57 -9.39
CA SER A 182 33.99 -5.13 -8.99
C SER A 182 34.23 -3.64 -9.26
N GLU A 183 33.39 -3.01 -10.07
CA GLU A 183 33.43 -1.58 -10.39
C GLU A 183 32.70 -0.72 -9.35
N LEU A 184 31.95 -1.32 -8.43
CA LEU A 184 31.10 -0.58 -7.49
C LEU A 184 31.93 0.12 -6.40
N VAL A 185 31.52 1.35 -6.11
CA VAL A 185 32.02 2.13 -4.98
C VAL A 185 30.83 2.69 -4.18
N PRO A 186 30.98 2.96 -2.87
CA PRO A 186 29.90 3.46 -2.04
C PRO A 186 29.32 4.78 -2.60
N TRP A 187 28.02 4.96 -2.47
CA TRP A 187 27.37 6.25 -2.70
C TRP A 187 27.95 7.31 -1.75
N GLY A 188 28.03 8.56 -2.21
CA GLY A 188 28.75 9.62 -1.51
C GLY A 188 30.26 9.67 -1.80
N SER A 189 30.83 8.65 -2.46
CA SER A 189 32.22 8.68 -2.94
C SER A 189 32.35 9.52 -4.22
N PHE A 190 33.57 9.92 -4.55
CA PHE A 190 33.89 10.48 -5.86
C PHE A 190 34.43 9.36 -6.77
N PRO A 191 33.66 8.89 -7.78
CA PRO A 191 34.04 7.73 -8.59
C PRO A 191 35.21 8.07 -9.51
N LYS A 192 36.15 7.14 -9.61
CA LYS A 192 37.28 7.20 -10.58
C LYS A 192 36.86 6.55 -11.90
N ARG A 193 37.75 6.62 -12.91
CA ARG A 193 37.53 5.95 -14.20
C ARG A 193 37.27 4.44 -13.98
N GLY A 194 36.20 3.93 -14.56
CA GLY A 194 35.78 2.52 -14.44
C GLY A 194 35.00 2.20 -13.18
N GLN A 195 34.70 3.17 -12.33
CA GLN A 195 33.91 2.97 -11.13
C GLN A 195 32.48 3.51 -11.29
N ASN A 196 31.53 2.82 -10.67
CA ASN A 196 30.12 3.20 -10.61
C ASN A 196 29.69 3.31 -9.14
N LEU A 197 28.86 4.33 -8.84
CA LEU A 197 28.28 4.48 -7.51
C LEU A 197 27.20 3.41 -7.29
N GLU A 198 27.30 2.67 -6.20
CA GLU A 198 26.24 1.77 -5.76
C GLU A 198 25.09 2.63 -5.19
N ALA A 199 23.94 2.67 -5.87
CA ALA A 199 22.76 3.43 -5.48
C ALA A 199 21.50 2.56 -5.45
N ASN A 200 21.58 1.31 -5.94
CA ASN A 200 20.44 0.43 -6.04
C ASN A 200 19.96 -0.05 -4.66
N SER A 201 20.85 -0.15 -3.67
CA SER A 201 20.46 -0.47 -2.29
C SER A 201 19.51 0.57 -1.70
N LEU A 202 19.74 1.87 -1.97
CA LEU A 202 18.86 2.95 -1.53
C LEU A 202 17.49 2.87 -2.23
N LEU A 203 17.47 2.59 -3.52
CA LEU A 203 16.27 2.41 -4.29
C LEU A 203 15.46 1.21 -3.79
N VAL A 204 16.12 0.06 -3.66
CA VAL A 204 15.46 -1.20 -3.27
C VAL A 204 14.93 -1.13 -1.85
N SER A 205 15.71 -0.60 -0.89
CA SER A 205 15.23 -0.47 0.50
C SER A 205 14.00 0.43 0.57
N GLY A 206 14.04 1.61 -0.07
CA GLY A 206 12.89 2.51 -0.09
C GLY A 206 11.63 1.88 -0.70
N MET A 207 11.75 1.21 -1.85
CA MET A 207 10.62 0.56 -2.50
C MET A 207 10.05 -0.60 -1.66
N VAL A 208 10.92 -1.44 -1.08
CA VAL A 208 10.49 -2.56 -0.21
C VAL A 208 9.75 -2.04 1.02
N GLU A 209 10.26 -0.99 1.66
CA GLU A 209 9.63 -0.35 2.83
C GLU A 209 8.28 0.28 2.49
N GLU A 210 8.17 0.98 1.36
CA GLU A 210 6.90 1.53 0.86
C GLU A 210 5.85 0.43 0.64
N TRP A 211 6.26 -0.74 0.18
CA TRP A 211 5.35 -1.89 0.02
C TRP A 211 5.08 -2.62 1.33
N GLY A 212 5.76 -2.23 2.42
CA GLY A 212 5.55 -2.75 3.77
C GLY A 212 6.45 -3.93 4.13
N GLY A 213 7.44 -4.27 3.30
CA GLY A 213 8.48 -5.27 3.61
C GLY A 213 9.57 -4.71 4.52
N GLU A 214 10.57 -5.55 4.80
CA GLU A 214 11.79 -5.22 5.51
C GLU A 214 12.99 -5.50 4.60
N ALA A 215 13.76 -4.47 4.26
CA ALA A 215 14.92 -4.60 3.39
C ALA A 215 16.19 -4.94 4.19
N ILE A 216 16.96 -5.93 3.71
CA ILE A 216 18.26 -6.31 4.22
C ILE A 216 19.30 -6.08 3.12
N CYS A 217 19.93 -4.89 3.11
CA CYS A 217 20.94 -4.57 2.11
C CYS A 217 22.33 -5.04 2.56
N TYR A 218 22.94 -5.88 1.76
CA TYR A 218 24.31 -6.36 1.98
C TYR A 218 25.34 -5.39 1.37
N PRO A 219 26.58 -5.38 1.85
CA PRO A 219 27.68 -4.75 1.14
C PRO A 219 27.80 -5.36 -0.26
N PHE A 220 28.26 -4.55 -1.24
CA PHE A 220 28.48 -5.07 -2.59
C PHE A 220 29.59 -6.14 -2.62
N VAL A 221 29.38 -7.14 -3.47
CA VAL A 221 30.26 -8.31 -3.61
C VAL A 221 31.01 -8.19 -4.93
N THR A 222 32.27 -8.56 -4.93
CA THR A 222 33.08 -8.63 -6.15
C THR A 222 32.61 -9.76 -7.07
N ASP A 223 32.96 -9.70 -8.37
CA ASP A 223 32.61 -10.74 -9.36
C ASP A 223 33.45 -12.02 -9.19
N ASN A 224 33.49 -12.55 -7.97
CA ASN A 224 34.15 -13.77 -7.59
C ASN A 224 33.10 -14.82 -7.20
N GLN A 225 33.16 -16.01 -7.80
CA GLN A 225 32.15 -17.05 -7.61
C GLN A 225 31.97 -17.44 -6.13
N ALA A 226 33.07 -17.60 -5.38
CA ALA A 226 33.01 -18.04 -3.97
C ALA A 226 32.35 -16.96 -3.08
N ASP A 227 32.63 -15.68 -3.35
CA ASP A 227 32.05 -14.56 -2.61
C ASP A 227 30.55 -14.41 -2.91
N LEU A 228 30.15 -14.63 -4.18
CA LEU A 228 28.78 -14.62 -4.63
C LEU A 228 27.94 -15.75 -4.01
N GLU A 229 28.47 -16.97 -4.02
CA GLU A 229 27.83 -18.14 -3.39
C GLU A 229 27.67 -17.94 -1.88
N ALA A 230 28.72 -17.46 -1.19
CA ALA A 230 28.63 -17.17 0.23
C ALA A 230 27.66 -16.02 0.57
N ALA A 231 27.54 -15.02 -0.29
CA ALA A 231 26.56 -13.95 -0.11
C ALA A 231 25.12 -14.46 -0.33
N LEU A 232 24.91 -15.29 -1.34
CA LEU A 232 23.62 -15.93 -1.59
C LEU A 232 23.20 -16.82 -0.43
N ASP A 233 24.11 -17.63 0.12
CA ASP A 233 23.81 -18.50 1.27
C ASP A 233 23.36 -17.68 2.48
N ARG A 234 24.10 -16.61 2.83
CA ARG A 234 23.70 -15.70 3.92
C ARG A 234 22.35 -15.04 3.66
N ALA A 235 22.07 -14.65 2.41
CA ALA A 235 20.79 -14.05 2.05
C ALA A 235 19.63 -15.05 2.15
N LEU A 236 19.85 -16.29 1.74
CA LEU A 236 18.87 -17.38 1.85
C LEU A 236 18.53 -17.69 3.31
N GLU A 237 19.52 -17.66 4.21
CA GLU A 237 19.26 -17.85 5.66
C GLU A 237 18.46 -16.69 6.29
N ALA A 238 18.75 -15.45 5.87
CA ALA A 238 18.22 -14.25 6.55
C ALA A 238 16.90 -13.75 6.00
N ALA A 239 16.56 -14.04 4.73
CA ALA A 239 15.44 -13.39 4.03
C ALA A 239 14.44 -14.39 3.46
N ASP A 240 13.28 -13.85 3.07
CA ASP A 240 12.16 -14.58 2.47
C ASP A 240 12.16 -14.42 0.94
N ILE A 241 12.69 -13.28 0.45
CA ILE A 241 12.87 -12.95 -0.98
C ILE A 241 14.30 -12.45 -1.15
N ILE A 242 15.01 -12.92 -2.16
CA ILE A 242 16.40 -12.55 -2.40
C ILE A 242 16.53 -11.85 -3.75
N ILE A 243 17.27 -10.74 -3.77
CA ILE A 243 17.59 -9.97 -4.98
C ILE A 243 19.10 -9.92 -5.12
N ILE A 244 19.60 -10.41 -6.26
CA ILE A 244 20.98 -10.22 -6.70
C ILE A 244 20.95 -9.14 -7.77
N ASN A 245 21.85 -8.17 -7.70
CA ASN A 245 21.87 -7.06 -8.64
C ASN A 245 23.12 -7.07 -9.49
N ALA A 246 22.98 -6.97 -10.79
CA ALA A 246 23.99 -7.07 -11.86
C ALA A 246 24.40 -8.51 -12.22
N GLY A 247 25.41 -8.70 -13.07
CA GLY A 247 25.82 -10.02 -13.58
C GLY A 247 24.72 -10.77 -14.33
N SER A 248 23.78 -10.06 -14.95
CA SER A 248 22.60 -10.63 -15.63
C SER A 248 22.68 -10.59 -17.17
N SER A 249 23.77 -10.06 -17.75
CA SER A 249 23.89 -9.92 -19.19
C SER A 249 24.65 -11.08 -19.83
N LYS A 250 24.59 -11.20 -21.17
CA LYS A 250 25.34 -12.22 -21.94
C LYS A 250 26.87 -12.02 -21.97
N GLY A 251 27.44 -11.34 -20.98
CA GLY A 251 28.89 -11.14 -20.86
C GLY A 251 29.62 -12.42 -20.51
N SER A 252 30.92 -12.47 -20.77
CA SER A 252 31.79 -13.61 -20.46
C SER A 252 31.95 -13.89 -18.96
N GLU A 253 31.41 -13.00 -18.10
CA GLU A 253 31.50 -13.05 -16.64
C GLU A 253 30.11 -13.08 -15.97
N ASP A 254 29.12 -13.74 -16.59
CA ASP A 254 27.76 -13.89 -16.01
C ASP A 254 27.69 -15.06 -15.03
N TYR A 255 28.49 -14.98 -13.95
CA TYR A 255 28.50 -15.98 -12.91
C TYR A 255 27.16 -16.10 -12.17
N ASN A 256 26.42 -15.00 -12.03
CA ASN A 256 25.16 -15.00 -11.28
C ASN A 256 24.12 -15.92 -11.93
N SER A 257 23.88 -15.77 -13.23
CA SER A 257 22.89 -16.59 -13.93
C SER A 257 23.27 -18.08 -13.95
N GLN A 258 24.56 -18.39 -14.11
CA GLN A 258 25.03 -19.78 -14.10
C GLN A 258 24.87 -20.41 -12.69
N MET A 259 25.25 -19.69 -11.64
CA MET A 259 25.09 -20.11 -10.24
C MET A 259 23.62 -20.34 -9.90
N LEU A 260 22.74 -19.40 -10.28
CA LEU A 260 21.31 -19.52 -10.03
C LEU A 260 20.71 -20.72 -10.77
N GLN A 261 21.07 -20.92 -12.04
CA GLN A 261 20.59 -22.08 -12.82
C GLN A 261 21.04 -23.40 -12.19
N ALA A 262 22.27 -23.49 -11.72
CA ALA A 262 22.82 -24.71 -11.14
C ALA A 262 22.19 -25.10 -9.78
N ARG A 263 21.73 -24.09 -9.01
CA ARG A 263 21.23 -24.29 -7.64
C ARG A 263 19.71 -24.31 -7.52
N SER A 264 18.99 -23.91 -8.55
CA SER A 264 17.54 -23.71 -8.49
C SER A 264 16.73 -24.93 -8.87
N THR A 265 15.55 -25.05 -8.28
CA THR A 265 14.50 -25.99 -8.71
C THR A 265 13.68 -25.45 -9.88
N TYR A 266 13.64 -24.12 -10.02
CA TYR A 266 13.04 -23.42 -11.14
C TYR A 266 14.00 -22.30 -11.56
N PHE A 267 14.23 -22.16 -12.87
CA PHE A 267 15.03 -21.09 -13.43
C PHE A 267 14.46 -20.60 -14.76
N LYS A 268 14.31 -19.30 -14.85
CA LYS A 268 13.96 -18.59 -16.08
C LYS A 268 14.85 -17.36 -16.20
N HIS A 269 15.52 -17.19 -17.32
CA HIS A 269 16.34 -16.03 -17.60
C HIS A 269 15.89 -15.32 -18.86
N GLY A 270 15.58 -14.04 -18.73
CA GLY A 270 15.10 -13.20 -19.81
C GLY A 270 13.58 -13.10 -19.88
N VAL A 271 13.14 -11.92 -20.33
CA VAL A 271 11.75 -11.59 -20.64
C VAL A 271 11.69 -10.73 -21.91
N ARG A 272 10.55 -10.78 -22.59
CA ARG A 272 10.32 -9.98 -23.80
C ARG A 272 9.93 -8.54 -23.47
N CYS A 273 10.83 -7.83 -22.76
CA CYS A 273 10.58 -6.46 -22.29
C CYS A 273 11.85 -5.60 -22.28
N VAL A 274 11.72 -4.32 -22.54
CA VAL A 274 12.83 -3.33 -22.49
C VAL A 274 12.36 -2.06 -21.74
N PRO A 275 13.13 -1.57 -20.76
CA PRO A 275 14.30 -2.18 -20.10
C PRO A 275 13.93 -3.33 -19.18
N GLY A 276 14.92 -4.08 -18.71
CA GLY A 276 14.71 -5.20 -17.80
C GLY A 276 14.81 -6.58 -18.46
N ARG A 277 15.10 -6.60 -19.77
CA ARG A 277 15.22 -7.81 -20.58
C ARG A 277 16.02 -8.96 -19.93
N PRO A 278 17.23 -8.76 -19.35
CA PRO A 278 18.04 -9.84 -18.80
C PRO A 278 17.73 -10.17 -17.33
N VAL A 279 16.49 -10.06 -16.90
CA VAL A 279 16.12 -10.46 -15.54
C VAL A 279 16.18 -11.98 -15.39
N GLY A 280 16.75 -12.45 -14.26
CA GLY A 280 16.75 -13.86 -13.87
C GLY A 280 15.73 -14.11 -12.75
N MET A 281 15.01 -15.23 -12.82
CA MET A 281 14.03 -15.67 -11.84
C MET A 281 14.34 -17.10 -11.45
N ALA A 282 14.66 -17.36 -10.20
CA ALA A 282 15.01 -18.66 -9.66
C ALA A 282 14.24 -18.97 -8.38
N VAL A 283 14.06 -20.25 -8.09
CA VAL A 283 13.59 -20.73 -6.78
C VAL A 283 14.69 -21.63 -6.21
N ILE A 284 15.24 -21.22 -5.06
CA ILE A 284 16.30 -21.93 -4.35
C ILE A 284 15.83 -22.15 -2.91
N ASP A 285 15.89 -23.39 -2.43
CA ASP A 285 15.43 -23.79 -1.10
C ASP A 285 13.99 -23.29 -0.77
N GLY A 286 13.11 -23.32 -1.80
CA GLY A 286 11.74 -22.87 -1.68
C GLY A 286 11.55 -21.35 -1.59
N LYS A 287 12.61 -20.56 -1.83
CA LYS A 287 12.58 -19.09 -1.78
C LYS A 287 12.82 -18.49 -3.17
N PRO A 288 12.13 -17.38 -3.50
CA PRO A 288 12.38 -16.67 -4.74
C PRO A 288 13.71 -15.93 -4.70
N VAL A 289 14.52 -16.14 -5.72
CA VAL A 289 15.77 -15.45 -5.96
C VAL A 289 15.70 -14.76 -7.31
N VAL A 290 15.81 -13.44 -7.32
CA VAL A 290 15.69 -12.63 -8.54
C VAL A 290 17.02 -11.97 -8.85
N ASN A 291 17.52 -12.17 -10.07
CA ASN A 291 18.68 -11.42 -10.56
C ASN A 291 18.21 -10.22 -11.40
N VAL A 292 18.34 -9.02 -10.83
CA VAL A 292 17.95 -7.77 -11.50
C VAL A 292 19.13 -7.12 -12.22
N PRO A 293 18.89 -6.43 -13.37
CA PRO A 293 19.94 -5.72 -14.09
C PRO A 293 20.64 -4.66 -13.26
N GLY A 294 21.94 -4.45 -13.47
CA GLY A 294 22.76 -3.46 -12.77
C GLY A 294 22.32 -1.99 -12.95
N PRO A 295 21.99 -1.52 -14.16
CA PRO A 295 21.60 -0.13 -14.38
C PRO A 295 20.36 0.23 -13.56
N VAL A 296 20.45 1.29 -12.74
CA VAL A 296 19.43 1.67 -11.74
C VAL A 296 18.01 1.84 -12.33
N GLY A 297 17.88 2.40 -13.54
CA GLY A 297 16.56 2.53 -14.19
C GLY A 297 15.95 1.19 -14.63
N ALA A 298 16.78 0.18 -14.95
CA ALA A 298 16.30 -1.16 -15.26
C ALA A 298 15.99 -1.94 -13.97
N ALA A 299 16.83 -1.80 -12.95
CA ALA A 299 16.58 -2.37 -11.63
C ALA A 299 15.25 -1.85 -11.07
N TRP A 300 15.03 -0.52 -11.08
CA TRP A 300 13.78 0.11 -10.63
C TRP A 300 12.54 -0.51 -11.30
N LEU A 301 12.54 -0.62 -12.63
CA LEU A 301 11.40 -1.18 -13.35
C LEU A 301 11.22 -2.68 -13.05
N CYS A 302 12.32 -3.44 -12.88
CA CYS A 302 12.21 -4.84 -12.45
C CYS A 302 11.65 -4.98 -11.03
N MET A 303 12.06 -4.11 -10.12
CA MET A 303 11.48 -4.04 -8.78
C MET A 303 9.97 -3.81 -8.86
N ASP A 304 9.54 -2.84 -9.67
CA ASP A 304 8.14 -2.45 -9.76
C ASP A 304 7.22 -3.57 -10.27
N TRP A 305 7.55 -4.26 -11.35
CA TRP A 305 6.66 -5.27 -11.88
C TRP A 305 6.85 -6.66 -11.26
N LEU A 306 8.07 -7.00 -10.77
CA LEU A 306 8.38 -8.34 -10.30
C LEU A 306 8.38 -8.43 -8.77
N ILE A 307 9.23 -7.67 -8.09
CA ILE A 307 9.37 -7.78 -6.64
C ILE A 307 8.11 -7.32 -5.91
N ARG A 308 7.48 -6.23 -6.36
CA ARG A 308 6.18 -5.80 -5.81
C ARG A 308 5.12 -6.90 -5.94
N GLY A 309 5.13 -7.66 -7.02
CA GLY A 309 4.27 -8.83 -7.22
C GLY A 309 4.53 -9.96 -6.21
N LEU A 310 5.79 -10.23 -5.88
CA LEU A 310 6.18 -11.22 -4.87
C LEU A 310 5.82 -10.76 -3.45
N VAL A 311 6.04 -9.48 -3.12
CA VAL A 311 5.64 -8.91 -1.83
C VAL A 311 4.12 -8.98 -1.64
N ALA A 312 3.34 -8.70 -2.68
CA ALA A 312 1.88 -8.85 -2.62
C ALA A 312 1.46 -10.33 -2.43
N GLN A 313 2.16 -11.26 -3.09
CA GLN A 313 1.93 -12.70 -2.93
C GLN A 313 2.24 -13.20 -1.50
N TRP A 314 3.25 -12.62 -0.83
CA TRP A 314 3.58 -12.96 0.55
C TRP A 314 2.37 -12.83 1.48
N TRP A 315 1.56 -11.80 1.28
CA TRP A 315 0.37 -11.54 2.09
C TRP A 315 -0.94 -12.01 1.46
N ASP A 316 -0.88 -12.64 0.30
CA ASP A 316 -2.06 -13.00 -0.50
C ASP A 316 -2.99 -11.78 -0.71
N THR A 317 -2.39 -10.65 -1.11
CA THR A 317 -3.11 -9.41 -1.41
C THR A 317 -3.00 -9.06 -2.88
N PRO A 318 -3.96 -8.30 -3.44
CA PRO A 318 -3.80 -7.71 -4.76
C PRO A 318 -2.56 -6.81 -4.84
N VAL A 319 -1.88 -6.82 -5.99
CA VAL A 319 -0.83 -5.84 -6.26
C VAL A 319 -1.47 -4.46 -6.35
N VAL A 320 -1.07 -3.55 -5.47
CA VAL A 320 -1.52 -2.16 -5.52
C VAL A 320 -1.01 -1.53 -6.81
N ARG A 321 -1.91 -1.03 -7.64
CA ARG A 321 -1.56 -0.33 -8.86
C ARG A 321 -1.61 1.17 -8.64
N TYR A 322 -0.78 1.87 -9.38
CA TYR A 322 -0.82 3.33 -9.41
C TYR A 322 -2.07 3.82 -10.13
N PRO A 323 -2.60 5.02 -9.77
CA PRO A 323 -3.68 5.65 -10.51
C PRO A 323 -3.33 5.80 -11.98
N ARG A 324 -4.31 5.67 -12.87
CA ARG A 324 -4.15 5.83 -14.31
C ARG A 324 -4.87 7.07 -14.79
N VAL A 325 -4.25 7.74 -15.75
CA VAL A 325 -4.84 8.88 -16.43
C VAL A 325 -4.60 8.77 -17.94
N LYS A 326 -5.45 9.45 -18.72
CA LYS A 326 -5.24 9.62 -20.14
C LYS A 326 -4.23 10.71 -20.41
N ALA A 327 -3.36 10.48 -21.39
CA ALA A 327 -2.39 11.44 -21.86
C ALA A 327 -2.20 11.30 -23.38
N THR A 328 -1.88 12.40 -24.06
CA THR A 328 -1.62 12.41 -25.49
C THR A 328 -0.11 12.34 -25.72
N LEU A 329 0.36 11.43 -26.60
CA LEU A 329 1.76 11.30 -26.95
C LEU A 329 2.27 12.56 -27.69
N ALA A 330 3.39 13.12 -27.23
CA ALA A 330 4.12 14.20 -27.91
C ALA A 330 5.27 13.68 -28.80
N PHE A 331 5.25 12.39 -29.15
CA PHE A 331 6.30 11.77 -29.96
C PHE A 331 5.80 10.51 -30.66
N ASP A 332 6.47 10.14 -31.75
CA ASP A 332 6.23 8.86 -32.44
C ASP A 332 6.87 7.70 -31.69
N VAL A 333 6.10 6.64 -31.45
CA VAL A 333 6.63 5.36 -30.96
C VAL A 333 6.93 4.45 -32.14
N LYS A 334 8.15 3.93 -32.23
CA LYS A 334 8.57 2.95 -33.24
C LYS A 334 9.36 1.83 -32.58
N MET A 335 8.86 0.59 -32.70
CA MET A 335 9.55 -0.61 -32.19
C MET A 335 9.88 -1.55 -33.35
N PRO A 336 11.16 -1.78 -33.62
CA PRO A 336 11.56 -2.63 -34.75
C PRO A 336 11.33 -4.12 -34.53
N LYS A 337 11.01 -4.52 -33.30
CA LYS A 337 10.76 -5.93 -32.91
C LYS A 337 9.56 -6.00 -31.98
N PRO A 338 8.74 -7.07 -32.02
CA PRO A 338 7.64 -7.30 -31.10
C PRO A 338 8.21 -7.53 -29.69
N MET A 339 8.13 -6.50 -28.82
CA MET A 339 8.67 -6.48 -27.47
C MET A 339 7.92 -5.45 -26.63
N GLU A 340 7.53 -5.84 -25.41
CA GLU A 340 6.99 -4.86 -24.48
C GLU A 340 8.04 -3.76 -24.23
N ARG A 341 7.62 -2.51 -24.27
CA ARG A 341 8.50 -1.38 -23.93
C ARG A 341 7.89 -0.53 -22.84
N LEU A 342 8.67 -0.34 -21.79
CA LEU A 342 8.33 0.56 -20.69
C LEU A 342 8.89 1.95 -20.98
N PHE A 343 7.99 2.88 -21.24
CA PHE A 343 8.33 4.30 -21.41
C PHE A 343 8.25 4.99 -20.06
N ARG A 344 9.27 5.76 -19.76
CA ARG A 344 9.27 6.74 -18.67
C ARG A 344 8.88 8.07 -19.26
N LEU A 345 7.86 8.67 -18.70
CA LEU A 345 7.22 9.84 -19.25
C LEU A 345 7.29 11.01 -18.28
N ARG A 346 7.54 12.19 -18.81
CA ARG A 346 7.20 13.45 -18.18
C ARG A 346 5.84 13.88 -18.69
N LEU A 347 4.98 14.35 -17.78
CA LEU A 347 3.65 14.84 -18.11
C LEU A 347 3.61 16.36 -17.98
N THR A 348 2.96 17.02 -18.94
CA THR A 348 2.60 18.44 -18.87
C THR A 348 1.10 18.59 -18.98
N ASP A 349 0.51 19.55 -18.28
CA ASP A 349 -0.91 19.87 -18.38
C ASP A 349 -1.22 20.40 -19.80
N ASP A 350 -2.29 19.92 -20.42
CA ASP A 350 -2.72 20.34 -21.77
C ASP A 350 -3.60 21.62 -21.75
N GLY A 351 -3.86 22.17 -20.56
CA GLY A 351 -4.74 23.32 -20.35
C GLY A 351 -6.24 23.03 -20.56
N LYS A 352 -6.61 21.77 -20.80
CA LYS A 352 -8.00 21.32 -21.05
C LYS A 352 -8.42 20.25 -20.05
N GLY A 353 -7.60 20.00 -19.03
CA GLY A 353 -7.86 19.01 -17.99
C GLY A 353 -7.22 17.64 -18.25
N GLY A 354 -6.52 17.45 -19.37
CA GLY A 354 -5.73 16.28 -19.71
C GLY A 354 -4.22 16.51 -19.58
N PHE A 355 -3.44 15.59 -20.12
CA PHE A 355 -1.98 15.63 -20.11
C PHE A 355 -1.38 15.36 -21.48
N VAL A 356 -0.21 15.97 -21.70
CA VAL A 356 0.69 15.64 -22.82
C VAL A 356 1.85 14.83 -22.28
N ALA A 357 2.13 13.68 -22.88
CA ALA A 357 3.17 12.74 -22.46
C ALA A 357 4.43 12.90 -23.30
N HIS A 358 5.53 13.27 -22.68
CA HIS A 358 6.84 13.44 -23.31
C HIS A 358 7.76 12.28 -22.92
N GLU A 359 8.40 11.63 -23.89
CA GLU A 359 9.41 10.60 -23.59
C GLU A 359 10.60 11.26 -22.89
N ILE A 360 11.08 10.66 -21.81
CA ILE A 360 12.37 11.02 -21.23
C ILE A 360 13.44 10.32 -22.04
N PRO A 361 14.29 11.05 -22.81
CA PRO A 361 15.27 10.46 -23.70
C PRO A 361 16.27 9.58 -22.96
N ARG A 362 16.76 8.52 -23.62
CA ARG A 362 17.84 7.68 -23.05
C ARG A 362 19.16 8.43 -22.87
N SER A 363 19.36 9.51 -23.61
CA SER A 363 20.51 10.42 -23.49
C SER A 363 20.48 11.32 -22.26
N CYS A 364 19.32 11.45 -21.58
CA CYS A 364 19.28 12.10 -20.28
C CYS A 364 20.09 11.29 -19.27
N GLY A 365 20.83 11.99 -18.42
CA GLY A 365 21.57 11.34 -17.33
C GLY A 365 20.64 10.52 -16.44
N VAL A 366 21.17 9.46 -15.84
CA VAL A 366 20.41 8.57 -14.96
C VAL A 366 19.65 9.32 -13.85
N PRO A 367 20.24 10.32 -13.15
CA PRO A 367 19.52 11.08 -12.13
C PRO A 367 18.26 11.75 -12.68
N GLN A 368 18.36 12.43 -13.81
CA GLN A 368 17.22 13.12 -14.43
C GLN A 368 16.16 12.13 -14.94
N THR A 369 16.61 10.97 -15.43
CA THR A 369 15.69 9.95 -15.95
C THR A 369 14.84 9.35 -14.84
N ILE A 370 15.41 9.09 -13.66
CA ILE A 370 14.68 8.47 -12.55
C ILE A 370 13.89 9.53 -11.80
N ALA A 371 14.56 10.59 -11.36
CA ALA A 371 13.93 11.65 -10.57
C ALA A 371 12.87 12.42 -11.38
N GLY A 372 13.00 12.53 -12.70
CA GLY A 372 12.08 13.27 -13.56
C GLY A 372 10.90 12.47 -14.13
N THR A 373 10.71 11.20 -13.75
CA THR A 373 9.61 10.40 -14.28
C THR A 373 8.32 10.68 -13.50
N ASP A 374 7.30 11.14 -14.19
CA ASP A 374 5.97 11.40 -13.66
C ASP A 374 5.04 10.19 -13.83
N ALA A 375 5.22 9.47 -14.94
CA ALA A 375 4.38 8.32 -15.28
C ALA A 375 5.14 7.24 -16.08
N ILE A 376 4.58 6.03 -16.07
CA ILE A 376 5.04 4.91 -16.89
C ILE A 376 3.93 4.53 -17.88
N TYR A 377 4.34 4.29 -19.12
CA TYR A 377 3.50 3.66 -20.14
C TYR A 377 4.12 2.35 -20.59
N THR A 378 3.32 1.30 -20.68
CA THR A 378 3.72 0.02 -21.26
C THR A 378 3.16 -0.10 -22.66
N LEU A 379 4.04 -0.06 -23.66
CA LEU A 379 3.66 -0.44 -25.02
C LEU A 379 3.46 -1.95 -25.08
N PRO A 380 2.25 -2.42 -25.42
CA PRO A 380 1.97 -3.85 -25.52
C PRO A 380 2.76 -4.50 -26.68
N LEU A 381 2.90 -5.83 -26.61
CA LEU A 381 3.71 -6.62 -27.54
C LEU A 381 3.24 -6.52 -28.99
N GLU A 382 1.92 -6.39 -29.18
CA GLU A 382 1.26 -6.38 -30.48
C GLU A 382 1.44 -5.03 -31.21
N GLU A 383 1.75 -3.96 -30.46
CA GLU A 383 1.88 -2.61 -30.99
C GLU A 383 3.35 -2.30 -31.30
N SER A 384 3.64 -2.02 -32.54
CA SER A 384 5.00 -1.67 -33.00
C SER A 384 5.17 -0.21 -33.39
N CYS A 385 4.08 0.51 -33.59
CA CYS A 385 4.09 1.91 -34.04
C CYS A 385 2.86 2.65 -33.52
N MET A 386 3.09 3.82 -32.89
CA MET A 386 2.03 4.75 -32.50
C MET A 386 2.46 6.16 -32.89
N PRO A 387 1.66 6.91 -33.65
CA PRO A 387 2.02 8.27 -34.05
C PRO A 387 1.87 9.25 -32.87
N GLU A 388 2.60 10.37 -32.94
CA GLU A 388 2.33 11.55 -32.12
C GLU A 388 0.84 11.92 -32.19
N GLY A 389 0.28 12.39 -31.08
CA GLY A 389 -1.15 12.70 -30.96
C GLY A 389 -2.02 11.52 -30.54
N THR A 390 -1.47 10.30 -30.44
CA THR A 390 -2.24 9.13 -29.94
C THR A 390 -2.54 9.28 -28.45
N GLU A 391 -3.81 9.05 -28.08
CA GLU A 391 -4.23 8.97 -26.66
C GLU A 391 -3.83 7.62 -26.08
N ILE A 392 -3.15 7.64 -24.93
CA ILE A 392 -2.72 6.47 -24.17
C ILE A 392 -3.16 6.57 -22.72
N GLU A 393 -3.22 5.44 -22.01
CA GLU A 393 -3.42 5.38 -20.57
C GLU A 393 -2.08 5.15 -19.86
N VAL A 394 -1.69 6.08 -18.98
CA VAL A 394 -0.42 6.05 -18.26
C VAL A 394 -0.62 5.82 -16.78
N GLU A 395 0.29 5.07 -16.13
CA GLU A 395 0.32 4.88 -14.68
C GLU A 395 1.12 6.01 -14.02
N LEU A 396 0.47 6.76 -13.11
CA LEU A 396 1.10 7.89 -12.42
C LEU A 396 2.03 7.40 -11.30
N LEU A 397 3.23 7.95 -11.25
CA LEU A 397 4.19 7.73 -10.16
C LEU A 397 4.18 8.85 -9.14
N ARG A 398 3.46 9.93 -9.42
CA ARG A 398 3.36 11.13 -8.60
C ARG A 398 1.92 11.61 -8.50
N PRO A 399 1.57 12.33 -7.41
CA PRO A 399 0.28 13.00 -7.30
C PRO A 399 0.07 13.99 -8.45
N LEU A 400 -1.17 14.09 -8.93
CA LEU A 400 -1.56 14.98 -10.03
C LEU A 400 -1.22 16.45 -9.75
N GLU A 401 -1.37 16.87 -8.50
CA GLU A 401 -1.09 18.24 -8.04
C GLU A 401 0.39 18.58 -8.20
N VAL A 402 1.28 17.61 -7.92
CA VAL A 402 2.73 17.77 -8.09
C VAL A 402 3.09 17.88 -9.57
N ILE A 403 2.47 17.05 -10.42
CA ILE A 403 2.68 17.08 -11.87
C ILE A 403 2.23 18.41 -12.45
N ARG A 404 1.02 18.88 -12.09
CA ARG A 404 0.46 20.16 -12.55
C ARG A 404 1.24 21.38 -12.06
N ALA A 405 1.81 21.30 -10.84
CA ALA A 405 2.66 22.38 -10.32
C ALA A 405 3.99 22.52 -11.11
N GLY A 406 4.40 21.48 -11.82
CA GLY A 406 5.65 21.43 -12.57
C GLY A 406 6.89 21.31 -11.69
N TRP A 407 7.99 20.82 -12.29
CA TRP A 407 9.29 20.71 -11.61
C TRP A 407 10.08 22.02 -11.60
N GLU A 408 9.68 22.94 -12.44
CA GLU A 408 10.36 24.22 -12.65
C GLU A 408 9.61 25.32 -11.88
N LYS A 409 9.86 25.39 -10.59
CA LYS A 409 9.62 26.57 -9.78
C LYS A 409 10.87 26.93 -9.01
#